data_30e78d2981f5e5b5b8833307c04c5126
#
_entry.id   30e78d2981f5e5b5b8833307c04c5126
#
_cell.length_a   1.000
_cell.length_b   1.000
_cell.length_c   1.000
_cell.angle_alpha   90.00
_cell.angle_beta   90.00
_cell.angle_gamma   90.00
#
_symmetry.space_group_name_H-M   'P 1'
#
loop_
_entity.id
_entity.type
_entity.pdbx_description
1 polymer ?
#
loop_
_entity_poly.entity_id
_entity_poly.type
_entity_poly.pdbx_seq_one_letter_code
_entity_poly.pdbx_strand_id
1 'polypeptide(L)'
;TELWAAQGRIGNAAGTGDGGEIGRAQALQARAAGLKPHTDMNPVLLKPETDTGAQVIVQGKRYATLRARDYAKAKPHLLASVLESCARLCEGVDLVIIEGAGSPAEINLRAGDIANMGFAEAAGVPVILVGDIDRGGVIAQVVGTQAILPPSDRDLIKGFAINKFRGDVSLFDDGLREIVERSHRAGALKVVVPKLGRIANFDDLDPLSSEPDVSVQIIEAGRPLPGDADLVLIPGSKATIPDLAHFRAQGWDIDLAAHIRRGGHVMGLCGGYQMLGREIADPDGIEGVPGSVPGLGHLNVTTVMKPQKRLALTEARELERGAEVQGYEIHLG
;
A
#
# COMPACT_ATOMS: atom_id res chain seq x y z
N THR A 1 25.42 15.19 3.78
CA THR A 1 24.62 14.00 4.17
C THR A 1 25.06 13.58 5.56
N GLU A 2 24.17 13.62 6.53
CA GLU A 2 24.44 13.16 7.90
C GLU A 2 23.72 11.84 8.18
N LEU A 3 24.38 10.94 8.92
CA LEU A 3 23.83 9.67 9.38
C LEU A 3 23.35 9.83 10.82
N TRP A 4 22.13 9.43 11.07
CA TRP A 4 21.48 9.57 12.36
C TRP A 4 20.70 8.32 12.74
N ALA A 5 20.70 7.98 14.04
CA ALA A 5 19.92 6.89 14.61
C ALA A 5 19.07 7.40 15.77
N ALA A 6 17.76 7.31 15.65
CA ALA A 6 16.80 7.76 16.66
C ALA A 6 17.02 7.08 18.03
N GLN A 7 17.46 5.82 18.04
CA GLN A 7 17.77 5.05 19.22
C GLN A 7 18.90 4.05 18.95
N GLY A 8 19.90 4.00 19.85
CA GLY A 8 20.97 3.00 19.83
C GLY A 8 20.88 2.06 21.04
N ARG A 9 21.22 0.77 20.85
CA ARG A 9 21.34 -0.21 21.92
C ARG A 9 22.69 -0.88 21.83
N ILE A 10 23.67 -0.42 22.65
CA ILE A 10 25.05 -0.90 22.54
C ILE A 10 25.72 -0.98 23.91
N GLY A 11 26.56 -2.02 24.10
CA GLY A 11 27.38 -2.22 25.31
C GLY A 11 28.49 -1.18 25.50
N ASN A 12 28.95 -0.47 24.46
CA ASN A 12 30.03 0.52 24.50
C ASN A 12 29.59 1.86 23.92
N ALA A 13 29.84 2.95 24.63
CA ALA A 13 29.65 4.31 24.19
C ALA A 13 30.95 4.93 23.66
N ALA A 14 30.82 6.01 22.91
CA ALA A 14 31.93 6.87 22.46
C ALA A 14 31.63 8.31 22.90
N GLY A 15 32.67 9.04 23.31
CA GLY A 15 32.56 10.44 23.60
C GLY A 15 32.39 11.30 22.35
N THR A 16 31.64 12.37 22.47
CA THR A 16 31.36 13.34 21.42
C THR A 16 32.13 14.65 21.62
N GLY A 17 32.28 15.44 20.54
CA GLY A 17 33.00 16.73 20.60
C GLY A 17 32.27 17.79 21.42
N ASP A 18 30.97 17.67 21.63
CA ASP A 18 30.10 18.51 22.43
C ASP A 18 29.98 18.09 23.90
N GLY A 19 30.82 17.11 24.34
CA GLY A 19 30.95 16.73 25.74
C GLY A 19 29.92 15.71 26.27
N GLY A 20 29.27 14.99 25.39
CA GLY A 20 28.33 13.88 25.71
C GLY A 20 28.84 12.53 25.27
N GLU A 21 27.91 11.55 25.25
CA GLU A 21 28.18 10.21 24.77
C GLU A 21 27.08 9.70 23.81
N ILE A 22 27.52 8.94 22.80
CA ILE A 22 26.64 8.25 21.83
C ILE A 22 27.05 6.78 21.69
N GLY A 23 26.24 5.99 20.99
CA GLY A 23 26.59 4.62 20.66
C GLY A 23 27.85 4.55 19.78
N ARG A 24 28.67 3.50 20.00
CA ARG A 24 29.90 3.31 19.22
C ARG A 24 29.65 3.16 17.73
N ALA A 25 28.55 2.49 17.33
CA ALA A 25 28.20 2.34 15.92
C ALA A 25 27.91 3.71 15.26
N GLN A 26 27.15 4.56 15.93
CA GLN A 26 26.84 5.92 15.44
C GLN A 26 28.10 6.79 15.35
N ALA A 27 29.03 6.65 16.31
CA ALA A 27 30.32 7.35 16.23
C ALA A 27 31.18 6.84 15.06
N LEU A 28 31.12 5.57 14.70
CA LEU A 28 31.79 5.03 13.51
C LEU A 28 31.13 5.49 12.22
N GLN A 29 29.81 5.54 12.18
CA GLN A 29 29.05 6.06 11.05
C GLN A 29 29.34 7.54 10.81
N ALA A 30 29.38 8.35 11.86
CA ALA A 30 29.77 9.77 11.76
C ALA A 30 31.16 9.94 11.14
N ARG A 31 32.14 9.15 11.62
CA ARG A 31 33.51 9.18 11.07
C ARG A 31 33.56 8.71 9.61
N ALA A 32 32.80 7.70 9.24
CA ALA A 32 32.69 7.23 7.86
C ALA A 32 32.10 8.28 6.92
N ALA A 33 31.19 9.12 7.45
CA ALA A 33 30.64 10.27 6.76
C ALA A 33 31.55 11.53 6.77
N GLY A 34 32.74 11.46 7.37
CA GLY A 34 33.68 12.59 7.50
C GLY A 34 33.25 13.60 8.55
N LEU A 35 32.35 13.25 9.46
CA LEU A 35 31.80 14.13 10.48
C LEU A 35 32.38 13.81 11.87
N LYS A 36 32.41 14.84 12.72
CA LYS A 36 32.71 14.64 14.15
C LYS A 36 31.46 14.12 14.85
N PRO A 37 31.60 13.06 15.70
CA PRO A 37 30.48 12.58 16.50
C PRO A 37 29.84 13.70 17.33
N HIS A 38 28.51 13.80 17.28
CA HIS A 38 27.70 14.78 18.00
C HIS A 38 26.55 14.06 18.73
N THR A 39 26.11 14.59 19.88
CA THR A 39 25.07 13.94 20.71
C THR A 39 23.74 13.81 19.99
N ASP A 40 23.39 14.74 19.10
CA ASP A 40 22.17 14.66 18.30
C ASP A 40 22.14 13.50 17.31
N MET A 41 23.30 12.93 16.93
CA MET A 41 23.38 11.76 16.04
C MET A 41 22.86 10.45 16.68
N ASN A 42 22.70 10.45 18.01
CA ASN A 42 22.07 9.36 18.74
C ASN A 42 21.36 9.90 19.99
N PRO A 43 20.20 10.55 19.84
CA PRO A 43 19.56 11.29 20.92
C PRO A 43 19.11 10.45 22.09
N VAL A 44 18.82 9.14 21.87
CA VAL A 44 18.49 8.21 22.94
C VAL A 44 19.36 6.96 22.85
N LEU A 45 20.21 6.72 23.84
CA LEU A 45 21.06 5.55 23.93
C LEU A 45 20.67 4.72 25.16
N LEU A 46 20.50 3.42 24.96
CA LEU A 46 20.29 2.45 26.02
C LEU A 46 21.56 1.64 26.27
N LYS A 47 22.11 1.74 27.48
CA LYS A 47 23.27 0.97 27.93
C LYS A 47 22.80 -0.08 28.94
N PRO A 48 22.81 -1.39 28.63
CA PRO A 48 22.50 -2.41 29.60
C PRO A 48 23.44 -2.33 30.81
N GLU A 49 22.89 -2.28 32.03
CA GLU A 49 23.63 -2.29 33.29
C GLU A 49 23.44 -3.59 34.05
N THR A 50 22.23 -4.18 33.95
CA THR A 50 21.84 -5.44 34.60
C THR A 50 20.97 -6.25 33.65
N ASP A 51 20.65 -7.48 34.01
CA ASP A 51 19.75 -8.35 33.24
C ASP A 51 18.36 -7.73 32.99
N THR A 52 17.94 -6.79 33.85
CA THR A 52 16.59 -6.20 33.82
C THR A 52 16.57 -4.68 33.72
N GLY A 53 17.71 -4.00 33.75
CA GLY A 53 17.82 -2.54 33.75
C GLY A 53 18.84 -2.00 32.75
N ALA A 54 18.53 -0.83 32.19
CA ALA A 54 19.43 -0.13 31.29
C ALA A 54 19.55 1.33 31.74
N GLN A 55 20.77 1.88 31.62
CA GLN A 55 21.01 3.29 31.71
C GLN A 55 20.50 3.96 30.43
N VAL A 56 19.65 4.94 30.59
CA VAL A 56 19.12 5.77 29.50
C VAL A 56 19.96 7.04 29.42
N ILE A 57 20.55 7.26 28.27
CA ILE A 57 21.27 8.49 27.93
C ILE A 57 20.40 9.27 26.95
N VAL A 58 20.15 10.54 27.24
CA VAL A 58 19.35 11.43 26.39
C VAL A 58 20.23 12.61 25.97
N GLN A 59 20.37 12.84 24.70
CA GLN A 59 21.20 13.92 24.12
C GLN A 59 22.60 13.96 24.78
N GLY A 60 23.22 12.78 24.87
CA GLY A 60 24.55 12.57 25.40
C GLY A 60 24.70 12.61 26.91
N LYS A 61 23.63 12.83 27.68
CA LYS A 61 23.64 12.93 29.15
C LYS A 61 22.84 11.80 29.79
N ARG A 62 23.31 11.31 30.94
CA ARG A 62 22.56 10.31 31.72
C ARG A 62 21.24 10.90 32.18
N TYR A 63 20.15 10.25 31.77
CA TYR A 63 18.78 10.58 32.20
C TYR A 63 18.36 9.81 33.44
N ALA A 64 18.41 8.47 33.36
CA ALA A 64 18.01 7.57 34.45
C ALA A 64 18.52 6.15 34.19
N THR A 65 18.45 5.28 35.21
CA THR A 65 18.50 3.82 35.02
C THR A 65 17.07 3.29 35.13
N LEU A 66 16.54 2.71 34.04
CA LEU A 66 15.15 2.29 33.95
C LEU A 66 15.05 0.80 33.64
N ARG A 67 14.03 0.16 34.22
CA ARG A 67 13.59 -1.17 33.78
C ARG A 67 12.75 -1.05 32.51
N ALA A 68 12.60 -2.13 31.74
CA ALA A 68 11.87 -2.14 30.46
C ALA A 68 10.46 -1.54 30.57
N ARG A 69 9.70 -1.83 31.65
CA ARG A 69 8.34 -1.27 31.85
C ARG A 69 8.35 0.24 32.11
N ASP A 70 9.34 0.73 32.86
CA ASP A 70 9.44 2.16 33.18
C ASP A 70 9.96 2.96 31.98
N TYR A 71 10.86 2.34 31.19
CA TYR A 71 11.30 2.89 29.92
C TYR A 71 10.13 3.08 28.94
N ALA A 72 9.21 2.10 28.86
CA ALA A 72 8.01 2.24 28.03
C ALA A 72 7.14 3.47 28.40
N LYS A 73 7.04 3.79 29.68
CA LYS A 73 6.33 4.98 30.15
C LYS A 73 7.05 6.29 29.86
N ALA A 74 8.38 6.27 29.79
CA ALA A 74 9.20 7.45 29.49
C ALA A 74 9.23 7.80 27.99
N LYS A 75 8.96 6.85 27.11
CA LYS A 75 9.08 7.00 25.66
C LYS A 75 8.39 8.25 25.05
N PRO A 76 7.15 8.63 25.46
CA PRO A 76 6.52 9.85 24.92
C PRO A 76 7.32 11.12 25.18
N HIS A 77 7.96 11.22 26.35
CA HIS A 77 8.84 12.36 26.66
C HIS A 77 10.17 12.30 25.91
N LEU A 78 10.69 11.09 25.70
CA LEU A 78 11.91 10.87 24.94
C LEU A 78 11.73 11.20 23.46
N LEU A 79 10.55 10.98 22.88
CA LEU A 79 10.25 11.34 21.50
C LEU A 79 10.43 12.85 21.23
N ALA A 80 10.06 13.71 22.17
CA ALA A 80 10.28 15.15 22.03
C ALA A 80 11.77 15.47 21.88
N SER A 81 12.64 14.86 22.69
CA SER A 81 14.10 15.03 22.59
C SER A 81 14.68 14.47 21.27
N VAL A 82 14.08 13.38 20.77
CA VAL A 82 14.46 12.80 19.46
C VAL A 82 14.12 13.74 18.33
N LEU A 83 12.91 14.30 18.31
CA LEU A 83 12.47 15.26 17.29
C LEU A 83 13.29 16.55 17.33
N GLU A 84 13.61 17.04 18.52
CA GLU A 84 14.44 18.23 18.71
C GLU A 84 15.87 18.02 18.15
N SER A 85 16.48 16.87 18.42
CA SER A 85 17.80 16.53 17.86
C SER A 85 17.74 16.38 16.33
N CYS A 86 16.68 15.76 15.80
CA CYS A 86 16.48 15.67 14.37
C CYS A 86 16.36 17.04 13.71
N ALA A 87 15.61 17.96 14.30
CA ALA A 87 15.46 19.33 13.79
C ALA A 87 16.81 20.05 13.72
N ARG A 88 17.64 19.94 14.78
CA ARG A 88 18.98 20.54 14.77
C ARG A 88 19.91 19.94 13.71
N LEU A 89 19.85 18.62 13.49
CA LEU A 89 20.64 17.96 12.45
C LEU A 89 20.21 18.34 11.03
N CYS A 90 18.95 18.68 10.84
CA CYS A 90 18.44 19.14 9.55
C CYS A 90 18.89 20.56 9.19
N GLU A 91 19.40 21.31 10.15
CA GLU A 91 19.90 22.69 9.90
C GLU A 91 21.19 22.63 9.09
N GLY A 92 21.21 23.26 7.94
CA GLY A 92 22.44 23.47 7.14
C GLY A 92 22.90 22.21 6.36
N VAL A 93 22.05 21.18 6.20
CA VAL A 93 22.35 19.99 5.41
C VAL A 93 21.26 19.74 4.36
N ASP A 94 21.64 19.16 3.23
CA ASP A 94 20.71 18.85 2.14
C ASP A 94 19.93 17.54 2.39
N LEU A 95 20.51 16.62 3.16
CA LEU A 95 19.92 15.30 3.40
C LEU A 95 20.40 14.72 4.74
N VAL A 96 19.44 14.25 5.53
CA VAL A 96 19.68 13.43 6.73
C VAL A 96 19.22 12.01 6.47
N ILE A 97 20.10 11.03 6.67
CA ILE A 97 19.75 9.59 6.60
C ILE A 97 19.58 9.08 8.02
N ILE A 98 18.39 8.52 8.28
CA ILE A 98 17.98 8.08 9.62
C ILE A 98 17.91 6.57 9.64
N GLU A 99 18.62 5.94 10.58
CA GLU A 99 18.56 4.51 10.80
C GLU A 99 17.61 4.18 11.96
N GLY A 100 16.63 3.32 11.71
CA GLY A 100 15.76 2.79 12.75
C GLY A 100 16.45 1.77 13.65
N ALA A 101 15.81 1.40 14.74
CA ALA A 101 16.32 0.43 15.69
C ALA A 101 15.42 -0.81 15.78
N GLY A 102 15.94 -1.98 15.46
CA GLY A 102 15.17 -3.23 15.38
C GLY A 102 14.35 -3.33 14.09
N SER A 103 13.19 -3.95 14.16
CA SER A 103 12.33 -4.14 12.98
C SER A 103 10.98 -3.46 13.17
N PRO A 104 10.46 -2.74 12.15
CA PRO A 104 9.10 -2.19 12.19
C PRO A 104 8.02 -3.30 12.21
N ALA A 105 8.39 -4.54 11.87
CA ALA A 105 7.52 -5.71 11.96
C ALA A 105 7.13 -6.09 13.40
N GLU A 106 7.82 -5.56 14.41
CA GLU A 106 7.49 -5.78 15.83
C GLU A 106 6.30 -4.89 16.24
N ILE A 107 5.14 -5.13 15.63
CA ILE A 107 3.91 -4.33 15.84
C ILE A 107 3.43 -4.28 17.28
N ASN A 108 3.77 -5.29 18.09
CA ASN A 108 3.54 -5.30 19.53
C ASN A 108 4.30 -4.20 20.28
N LEU A 109 5.34 -3.63 19.69
CA LEU A 109 6.13 -2.52 20.23
C LEU A 109 5.79 -1.17 19.58
N ARG A 110 4.88 -1.14 18.59
CA ARG A 110 4.54 0.08 17.84
C ARG A 110 3.99 1.19 18.73
N ALA A 111 3.19 0.84 19.72
CA ALA A 111 2.70 1.82 20.71
C ALA A 111 3.89 2.40 21.49
N GLY A 112 4.13 3.71 21.33
CA GLY A 112 5.28 4.40 21.93
C GLY A 112 6.62 4.12 21.25
N ASP A 113 6.62 3.70 19.98
CA ASP A 113 7.85 3.62 19.18
C ASP A 113 8.42 5.04 18.94
N ILE A 114 9.73 5.18 19.18
CA ILE A 114 10.46 6.44 19.03
C ILE A 114 11.63 6.32 18.04
N ALA A 115 11.74 5.19 17.34
CA ALA A 115 12.93 4.84 16.56
C ALA A 115 12.63 4.38 15.13
N ASN A 116 11.45 3.83 14.88
CA ASN A 116 11.02 3.32 13.57
C ASN A 116 9.80 4.11 13.07
N MET A 117 8.68 3.41 12.82
CA MET A 117 7.48 4.03 12.23
C MET A 117 6.87 5.12 13.12
N GLY A 118 6.96 4.98 14.45
CA GLY A 118 6.47 6.02 15.36
C GLY A 118 7.26 7.33 15.29
N PHE A 119 8.57 7.24 15.10
CA PHE A 119 9.37 8.42 14.81
C PHE A 119 9.05 8.97 13.39
N ALA A 120 9.00 8.09 12.38
CA ALA A 120 8.74 8.50 10.99
C ALA A 120 7.39 9.23 10.84
N GLU A 121 6.34 8.74 11.51
CA GLU A 121 5.04 9.40 11.58
C GLU A 121 5.12 10.78 12.25
N ALA A 122 5.76 10.85 13.42
CA ALA A 122 5.86 12.10 14.18
C ALA A 122 6.71 13.17 13.47
N ALA A 123 7.74 12.75 12.73
CA ALA A 123 8.62 13.63 11.96
C ALA A 123 8.12 13.91 10.53
N GLY A 124 7.11 13.18 10.05
CA GLY A 124 6.59 13.31 8.68
C GLY A 124 7.60 12.92 7.61
N VAL A 125 8.47 11.93 7.87
CA VAL A 125 9.55 11.56 6.94
C VAL A 125 9.24 10.26 6.19
N PRO A 126 9.66 10.17 4.90
CA PRO A 126 9.51 8.94 4.11
C PRO A 126 10.43 7.83 4.62
N VAL A 127 10.00 6.59 4.43
CA VAL A 127 10.71 5.39 4.87
C VAL A 127 11.14 4.54 3.67
N ILE A 128 12.37 4.04 3.72
CA ILE A 128 12.86 2.96 2.86
C ILE A 128 13.02 1.71 3.73
N LEU A 129 12.26 0.66 3.41
CA LEU A 129 12.36 -0.61 4.13
C LEU A 129 13.54 -1.42 3.59
N VAL A 130 14.47 -1.80 4.47
CA VAL A 130 15.70 -2.51 4.09
C VAL A 130 15.57 -4.00 4.46
N GLY A 131 15.70 -4.87 3.45
CA GLY A 131 15.77 -6.33 3.62
C GLY A 131 17.19 -6.85 3.54
N ASP A 132 17.56 -7.82 4.39
CA ASP A 132 18.88 -8.47 4.44
C ASP A 132 18.80 -9.82 3.70
N ILE A 133 19.41 -9.92 2.51
CA ILE A 133 19.35 -11.14 1.69
C ILE A 133 20.20 -12.29 2.28
N ASP A 134 21.25 -11.98 3.02
CA ASP A 134 22.14 -12.99 3.62
C ASP A 134 21.42 -13.92 4.61
N ARG A 135 20.34 -13.46 5.20
CA ARG A 135 19.55 -14.23 6.18
C ARG A 135 18.57 -15.21 5.53
N GLY A 136 18.38 -15.11 4.21
CA GLY A 136 17.33 -15.82 3.48
C GLY A 136 15.92 -15.30 3.77
N GLY A 137 14.98 -15.61 2.88
CA GLY A 137 13.59 -15.21 3.04
C GLY A 137 13.31 -13.71 2.92
N VAL A 138 14.18 -12.92 2.28
CA VAL A 138 14.08 -11.46 2.19
C VAL A 138 12.76 -10.99 1.56
N ILE A 139 12.24 -11.71 0.57
CA ILE A 139 10.93 -11.43 -0.03
C ILE A 139 9.83 -11.50 1.03
N ALA A 140 9.81 -12.58 1.81
CA ALA A 140 8.84 -12.76 2.89
C ALA A 140 9.00 -11.71 4.01
N GLN A 141 10.23 -11.31 4.33
CA GLN A 141 10.50 -10.26 5.33
C GLN A 141 9.94 -8.92 4.88
N VAL A 142 10.21 -8.49 3.65
CA VAL A 142 9.76 -7.20 3.12
C VAL A 142 8.24 -7.18 2.98
N VAL A 143 7.67 -8.16 2.27
CA VAL A 143 6.23 -8.26 2.03
C VAL A 143 5.47 -8.48 3.35
N GLY A 144 5.95 -9.37 4.21
CA GLY A 144 5.34 -9.64 5.51
C GLY A 144 5.37 -8.43 6.44
N THR A 145 6.47 -7.69 6.48
CA THR A 145 6.56 -6.45 7.26
C THR A 145 5.50 -5.47 6.80
N GLN A 146 5.39 -5.23 5.50
CA GLN A 146 4.41 -4.30 4.96
C GLN A 146 2.97 -4.77 5.20
N ALA A 147 2.70 -6.07 5.09
CA ALA A 147 1.36 -6.63 5.27
C ALA A 147 0.83 -6.48 6.72
N ILE A 148 1.72 -6.56 7.73
CA ILE A 148 1.31 -6.46 9.14
C ILE A 148 1.28 -5.04 9.69
N LEU A 149 1.92 -4.07 9.01
CA LEU A 149 1.90 -2.67 9.43
C LEU A 149 0.50 -2.07 9.25
N PRO A 150 0.06 -1.14 10.12
CA PRO A 150 -1.17 -0.39 9.93
C PRO A 150 -1.08 0.48 8.66
N PRO A 151 -2.21 0.86 8.04
CA PRO A 151 -2.22 1.67 6.82
C PRO A 151 -1.40 2.96 6.92
N SER A 152 -1.51 3.71 8.02
CA SER A 152 -0.76 4.94 8.25
C SER A 152 0.76 4.76 8.19
N ASP A 153 1.28 3.63 8.67
CA ASP A 153 2.70 3.32 8.63
C ASP A 153 3.12 2.86 7.22
N ARG A 154 2.28 2.07 6.54
CA ARG A 154 2.52 1.66 5.15
C ARG A 154 2.65 2.84 4.21
N ASP A 155 1.82 3.86 4.38
CA ASP A 155 1.81 5.07 3.56
C ASP A 155 3.12 5.87 3.65
N LEU A 156 3.89 5.70 4.73
CA LEU A 156 5.23 6.30 4.86
C LEU A 156 6.30 5.55 4.07
N ILE A 157 6.10 4.26 3.75
CA ILE A 157 7.07 3.47 3.00
C ILE A 157 7.01 3.86 1.52
N LYS A 158 8.11 4.44 1.02
CA LYS A 158 8.24 4.91 -0.36
C LYS A 158 9.13 4.02 -1.22
N GLY A 159 9.74 3.00 -0.63
CA GLY A 159 10.56 2.07 -1.38
C GLY A 159 11.19 0.97 -0.54
N PHE A 160 11.87 0.07 -1.22
CA PHE A 160 12.58 -1.06 -0.63
C PHE A 160 14.03 -1.07 -1.08
N ALA A 161 14.92 -1.53 -0.20
CA ALA A 161 16.31 -1.79 -0.52
C ALA A 161 16.68 -3.20 -0.09
N ILE A 162 17.26 -3.98 -1.00
CA ILE A 162 17.81 -5.30 -0.68
C ILE A 162 19.30 -5.16 -0.44
N ASN A 163 19.69 -5.33 0.81
CA ASN A 163 21.07 -5.17 1.26
C ASN A 163 21.84 -6.48 1.23
N LYS A 164 23.18 -6.36 1.15
CA LYS A 164 24.15 -7.47 1.12
C LYS A 164 24.01 -8.41 -0.07
N PHE A 165 23.48 -7.91 -1.16
CA PHE A 165 23.42 -8.72 -2.37
C PHE A 165 24.84 -9.07 -2.86
N ARG A 166 25.04 -10.32 -3.28
CA ARG A 166 26.33 -10.81 -3.82
C ARG A 166 26.08 -11.51 -5.14
N GLY A 167 26.96 -11.27 -6.11
CA GLY A 167 26.89 -11.89 -7.42
C GLY A 167 26.03 -11.10 -8.40
N ASP A 168 25.42 -11.80 -9.35
CA ASP A 168 24.63 -11.21 -10.43
C ASP A 168 23.25 -10.78 -9.92
N VAL A 169 23.01 -9.48 -9.90
CA VAL A 169 21.75 -8.87 -9.42
C VAL A 169 20.55 -9.29 -10.26
N SER A 170 20.76 -9.58 -11.56
CA SER A 170 19.68 -9.97 -12.49
C SER A 170 18.98 -11.27 -12.08
N LEU A 171 19.66 -12.13 -11.32
CA LEU A 171 19.06 -13.36 -10.76
C LEU A 171 17.95 -13.08 -9.75
N PHE A 172 17.82 -11.85 -9.28
CA PHE A 172 16.79 -11.44 -8.32
C PHE A 172 15.66 -10.60 -8.93
N ASP A 173 15.66 -10.38 -10.25
CA ASP A 173 14.65 -9.55 -10.93
C ASP A 173 13.22 -10.08 -10.71
N ASP A 174 13.04 -11.41 -10.74
CA ASP A 174 11.74 -12.03 -10.41
C ASP A 174 11.35 -11.80 -8.95
N GLY A 175 12.33 -11.84 -8.05
CA GLY A 175 12.13 -11.53 -6.63
C GLY A 175 11.74 -10.08 -6.38
N LEU A 176 12.34 -9.13 -7.11
CA LEU A 176 11.96 -7.72 -7.05
C LEU A 176 10.54 -7.50 -7.56
N ARG A 177 10.18 -8.13 -8.71
CA ARG A 177 8.80 -8.07 -9.23
C ARG A 177 7.80 -8.61 -8.21
N GLU A 178 8.08 -9.74 -7.59
CA GLU A 178 7.22 -10.34 -6.57
C GLU A 178 7.06 -9.44 -5.34
N ILE A 179 8.14 -8.78 -4.88
CA ILE A 179 8.08 -7.79 -3.79
C ILE A 179 7.17 -6.63 -4.19
N VAL A 180 7.38 -6.03 -5.35
CA VAL A 180 6.60 -4.89 -5.84
C VAL A 180 5.13 -5.26 -5.96
N GLU A 181 4.80 -6.35 -6.65
CA GLU A 181 3.42 -6.80 -6.83
C GLU A 181 2.69 -7.07 -5.51
N ARG A 182 3.35 -7.76 -4.55
CA ARG A 182 2.74 -8.05 -3.25
C ARG A 182 2.69 -6.84 -2.34
N SER A 183 3.64 -5.94 -2.46
CA SER A 183 3.68 -4.70 -1.70
C SER A 183 2.58 -3.72 -2.12
N HIS A 184 2.35 -3.60 -3.42
CA HIS A 184 1.23 -2.81 -3.93
C HIS A 184 -0.13 -3.42 -3.53
N ARG A 185 -0.21 -4.76 -3.38
CA ARG A 185 -1.45 -5.45 -2.96
C ARG A 185 -1.79 -5.31 -1.48
N ALA A 186 -0.80 -5.04 -0.62
CA ALA A 186 -1.03 -4.89 0.82
C ALA A 186 -1.62 -3.51 1.16
N GLY A 187 -2.88 -3.28 0.78
CA GLY A 187 -3.64 -2.06 1.03
C GLY A 187 -4.11 -1.34 -0.23
N ALA A 188 -3.72 -1.81 -1.42
CA ALA A 188 -4.28 -1.34 -2.68
C ALA A 188 -5.74 -1.81 -2.82
N LEU A 189 -6.60 -0.95 -3.32
CA LEU A 189 -7.96 -1.31 -3.74
C LEU A 189 -7.88 -2.42 -4.80
N LYS A 190 -8.36 -3.61 -4.46
CA LYS A 190 -8.33 -4.75 -5.37
C LYS A 190 -9.52 -4.74 -6.31
N VAL A 191 -9.28 -4.31 -7.53
CA VAL A 191 -10.27 -4.31 -8.62
C VAL A 191 -10.15 -5.62 -9.39
N VAL A 192 -11.22 -6.39 -9.43
CA VAL A 192 -11.30 -7.67 -10.15
C VAL A 192 -12.17 -7.51 -11.38
N VAL A 193 -11.64 -7.88 -12.54
CA VAL A 193 -12.31 -7.72 -13.84
C VAL A 193 -12.51 -9.10 -14.47
N PRO A 194 -13.74 -9.64 -14.54
CA PRO A 194 -14.04 -10.86 -15.27
C PRO A 194 -13.79 -10.64 -16.77
N LYS A 195 -12.99 -11.50 -17.40
CA LYS A 195 -12.65 -11.41 -18.81
C LYS A 195 -13.81 -11.90 -19.65
N LEU A 196 -14.62 -10.98 -20.15
CA LEU A 196 -15.69 -11.27 -21.10
C LEU A 196 -15.12 -11.71 -22.45
N GLY A 197 -15.90 -12.45 -23.22
CA GLY A 197 -15.47 -12.93 -24.54
C GLY A 197 -15.24 -11.82 -25.57
N ARG A 198 -15.92 -10.68 -25.41
CA ARG A 198 -15.89 -9.53 -26.36
C ARG A 198 -15.82 -8.20 -25.64
N ILE A 199 -14.80 -8.01 -24.83
CA ILE A 199 -14.55 -6.73 -24.13
C ILE A 199 -14.48 -5.60 -25.17
N ALA A 200 -15.22 -4.51 -24.92
CA ALA A 200 -15.30 -3.38 -25.83
C ALA A 200 -13.99 -2.61 -25.92
N ASN A 201 -13.42 -2.24 -24.77
CA ASN A 201 -12.16 -1.50 -24.64
C ASN A 201 -11.39 -2.02 -23.44
N PHE A 202 -10.18 -2.51 -23.66
CA PHE A 202 -9.25 -2.84 -22.57
C PHE A 202 -8.64 -1.56 -21.96
N ASP A 203 -8.48 -0.51 -22.76
CA ASP A 203 -7.90 0.77 -22.35
C ASP A 203 -8.70 1.47 -21.25
N ASP A 204 -9.98 1.09 -21.04
CA ASP A 204 -10.80 1.58 -19.92
C ASP A 204 -10.21 1.21 -18.54
N LEU A 205 -9.31 0.22 -18.48
CA LEU A 205 -8.65 -0.22 -17.26
C LEU A 205 -7.29 0.45 -17.00
N ASP A 206 -6.70 1.10 -18.02
CA ASP A 206 -5.37 1.71 -17.93
C ASP A 206 -5.28 2.81 -16.87
N PRO A 207 -6.26 3.72 -16.71
CA PRO A 207 -6.24 4.72 -15.65
C PRO A 207 -6.20 4.07 -14.26
N LEU A 208 -6.99 3.01 -14.03
CA LEU A 208 -7.01 2.29 -12.76
C LEU A 208 -5.70 1.55 -12.51
N SER A 209 -5.12 0.94 -13.57
CA SER A 209 -3.84 0.22 -13.47
C SER A 209 -2.65 1.16 -13.24
N SER A 210 -2.81 2.44 -13.56
CA SER A 210 -1.78 3.48 -13.36
C SER A 210 -1.80 4.08 -11.97
N GLU A 211 -2.86 3.85 -11.18
CA GLU A 211 -2.95 4.35 -9.81
C GLU A 211 -2.11 3.47 -8.86
N PRO A 212 -1.23 4.06 -8.04
CA PRO A 212 -0.33 3.31 -7.16
C PRO A 212 -1.07 2.49 -6.09
N ASP A 213 -2.26 2.94 -5.70
CA ASP A 213 -3.08 2.31 -4.66
C ASP A 213 -4.21 1.44 -5.22
N VAL A 214 -4.13 1.07 -6.51
CA VAL A 214 -5.10 0.20 -7.18
C VAL A 214 -4.41 -1.01 -7.79
N SER A 215 -4.90 -2.19 -7.50
CA SER A 215 -4.48 -3.45 -8.12
C SER A 215 -5.58 -3.95 -9.03
N VAL A 216 -5.36 -3.98 -10.34
CA VAL A 216 -6.31 -4.52 -11.32
C VAL A 216 -5.94 -5.95 -11.67
N GLN A 217 -6.87 -6.88 -11.42
CA GLN A 217 -6.69 -8.29 -11.74
C GLN A 217 -7.75 -8.77 -12.74
N ILE A 218 -7.31 -9.19 -13.92
CA ILE A 218 -8.19 -9.80 -14.93
C ILE A 218 -8.36 -11.28 -14.61
N ILE A 219 -9.60 -11.76 -14.54
CA ILE A 219 -9.94 -13.16 -14.24
C ILE A 219 -10.28 -13.87 -15.53
N GLU A 220 -9.43 -14.82 -15.88
CA GLU A 220 -9.63 -15.69 -17.05
C GLU A 220 -10.79 -16.69 -16.85
N ALA A 221 -11.39 -17.12 -17.96
CA ALA A 221 -12.42 -18.16 -17.95
C ALA A 221 -11.95 -19.44 -17.21
N GLY A 222 -12.85 -20.07 -16.48
CA GLY A 222 -12.57 -21.25 -15.66
C GLY A 222 -11.96 -20.95 -14.28
N ARG A 223 -11.80 -19.67 -13.91
CA ARG A 223 -11.35 -19.25 -12.57
C ARG A 223 -12.49 -18.52 -11.84
N PRO A 224 -12.70 -18.78 -10.54
CA PRO A 224 -13.67 -18.05 -9.74
C PRO A 224 -13.23 -16.61 -9.51
N LEU A 225 -14.17 -15.71 -9.21
CA LEU A 225 -13.85 -14.38 -8.74
C LEU A 225 -13.24 -14.46 -7.32
N PRO A 226 -12.08 -13.82 -7.07
CA PRO A 226 -11.44 -13.84 -5.76
C PRO A 226 -12.33 -13.29 -4.66
N GLY A 227 -12.35 -13.99 -3.51
CA GLY A 227 -13.19 -13.60 -2.38
C GLY A 227 -12.72 -12.36 -1.61
N ASP A 228 -11.50 -11.93 -1.87
CA ASP A 228 -10.82 -10.76 -1.28
C ASP A 228 -10.84 -9.52 -2.21
N ALA A 229 -11.67 -9.51 -3.24
CA ALA A 229 -11.88 -8.33 -4.08
C ALA A 229 -12.60 -7.22 -3.29
N ASP A 230 -12.17 -5.97 -3.48
CA ASP A 230 -12.88 -4.79 -2.99
C ASP A 230 -13.93 -4.33 -3.99
N LEU A 231 -13.59 -4.37 -5.27
CA LEU A 231 -14.45 -4.00 -6.39
C LEU A 231 -14.45 -5.08 -7.47
N VAL A 232 -15.64 -5.54 -7.86
CA VAL A 232 -15.83 -6.28 -9.10
C VAL A 232 -16.28 -5.32 -10.20
N LEU A 233 -15.44 -5.13 -11.22
CA LEU A 233 -15.72 -4.27 -12.35
C LEU A 233 -16.07 -5.14 -13.57
N ILE A 234 -17.33 -5.08 -14.02
CA ILE A 234 -17.78 -5.75 -15.23
C ILE A 234 -17.53 -4.80 -16.42
N PRO A 235 -16.62 -5.16 -17.34
CA PRO A 235 -16.22 -4.26 -18.42
C PRO A 235 -17.30 -4.09 -19.48
N GLY A 236 -17.11 -3.14 -20.37
CA GLY A 236 -17.94 -2.95 -21.56
C GLY A 236 -17.87 -4.16 -22.50
N SER A 237 -18.99 -4.48 -23.15
CA SER A 237 -19.12 -5.60 -24.08
C SER A 237 -19.57 -5.12 -25.46
N LYS A 238 -19.06 -5.75 -26.53
CA LYS A 238 -19.55 -5.58 -27.91
C LYS A 238 -20.72 -6.51 -28.25
N ALA A 239 -21.05 -7.43 -27.35
CA ALA A 239 -22.16 -8.37 -27.48
C ALA A 239 -22.66 -8.75 -26.09
N THR A 240 -23.53 -7.91 -25.53
CA THR A 240 -23.96 -7.93 -24.13
C THR A 240 -24.66 -9.24 -23.74
N ILE A 241 -25.57 -9.73 -24.59
CA ILE A 241 -26.35 -10.95 -24.32
C ILE A 241 -25.45 -12.20 -24.35
N PRO A 242 -24.60 -12.42 -25.38
CA PRO A 242 -23.68 -13.54 -25.39
C PRO A 242 -22.65 -13.50 -24.25
N ASP A 243 -22.15 -12.32 -23.88
CA ASP A 243 -21.18 -12.17 -22.79
C ASP A 243 -21.84 -12.35 -21.42
N LEU A 244 -23.12 -12.00 -21.23
CA LEU A 244 -23.89 -12.35 -20.05
C LEU A 244 -24.07 -13.87 -19.89
N ALA A 245 -24.33 -14.55 -21.01
CA ALA A 245 -24.40 -16.02 -21.03
C ALA A 245 -23.03 -16.63 -20.67
N HIS A 246 -21.94 -16.09 -21.22
CA HIS A 246 -20.56 -16.48 -20.86
C HIS A 246 -20.28 -16.25 -19.37
N PHE A 247 -20.62 -15.09 -18.84
CA PHE A 247 -20.44 -14.73 -17.43
C PHE A 247 -21.09 -15.76 -16.49
N ARG A 248 -22.34 -16.16 -16.80
CA ARG A 248 -23.07 -17.21 -16.05
C ARG A 248 -22.44 -18.58 -16.22
N ALA A 249 -22.00 -18.93 -17.43
CA ALA A 249 -21.35 -20.21 -17.68
C ALA A 249 -20.05 -20.40 -16.88
N GLN A 250 -19.40 -19.30 -16.46
CA GLN A 250 -18.24 -19.34 -15.59
C GLN A 250 -18.61 -19.43 -14.09
N GLY A 251 -19.88 -19.29 -13.71
CA GLY A 251 -20.34 -19.20 -12.33
C GLY A 251 -20.06 -17.85 -11.67
N TRP A 252 -19.63 -16.84 -12.44
CA TRP A 252 -19.29 -15.52 -11.92
C TRP A 252 -20.50 -14.76 -11.37
N ASP A 253 -21.70 -15.09 -11.78
CA ASP A 253 -22.95 -14.58 -11.22
C ASP A 253 -23.15 -15.02 -9.76
N ILE A 254 -22.78 -16.26 -9.44
CA ILE A 254 -22.80 -16.81 -8.07
C ILE A 254 -21.74 -16.12 -7.22
N ASP A 255 -20.52 -16.00 -7.74
CA ASP A 255 -19.40 -15.32 -7.06
C ASP A 255 -19.71 -13.84 -6.82
N LEU A 256 -20.29 -13.15 -7.82
CA LEU A 256 -20.72 -11.75 -7.71
C LEU A 256 -21.78 -11.57 -6.62
N ALA A 257 -22.78 -12.43 -6.59
CA ALA A 257 -23.80 -12.40 -5.55
C ALA A 257 -23.20 -12.65 -4.16
N ALA A 258 -22.20 -13.52 -4.05
CA ALA A 258 -21.46 -13.74 -2.80
C ALA A 258 -20.63 -12.52 -2.41
N HIS A 259 -19.99 -11.85 -3.38
CA HIS A 259 -19.22 -10.62 -3.18
C HIS A 259 -20.13 -9.50 -2.63
N ILE A 260 -21.28 -9.26 -3.24
CA ILE A 260 -22.27 -8.26 -2.80
C ILE A 260 -22.77 -8.56 -1.38
N ARG A 261 -23.07 -9.82 -1.05
CA ARG A 261 -23.52 -10.21 0.31
C ARG A 261 -22.45 -9.91 1.38
N ARG A 262 -21.17 -9.91 1.02
CA ARG A 262 -20.06 -9.54 1.92
C ARG A 262 -19.84 -8.03 2.02
N GLY A 263 -20.63 -7.21 1.31
CA GLY A 263 -20.49 -5.75 1.28
C GLY A 263 -19.49 -5.24 0.24
N GLY A 264 -19.04 -6.09 -0.68
CA GLY A 264 -18.14 -5.70 -1.77
C GLY A 264 -18.82 -4.80 -2.81
N HIS A 265 -18.03 -3.92 -3.42
CA HIS A 265 -18.52 -2.98 -4.42
C HIS A 265 -18.58 -3.61 -5.81
N VAL A 266 -19.55 -3.17 -6.60
CA VAL A 266 -19.72 -3.62 -8.00
C VAL A 266 -19.89 -2.40 -8.91
N MET A 267 -19.19 -2.42 -10.04
CA MET A 267 -19.33 -1.42 -11.09
C MET A 267 -19.51 -2.13 -12.44
N GLY A 268 -20.44 -1.63 -13.26
CA GLY A 268 -20.58 -2.08 -14.64
C GLY A 268 -20.35 -0.92 -15.60
N LEU A 269 -19.54 -1.14 -16.62
CA LEU A 269 -19.27 -0.18 -17.68
C LEU A 269 -20.06 -0.57 -18.94
N CYS A 270 -20.83 0.35 -19.52
CA CYS A 270 -21.57 0.14 -20.77
C CYS A 270 -22.38 -1.17 -20.77
N GLY A 271 -21.97 -2.20 -21.55
CA GLY A 271 -22.60 -3.53 -21.54
C GLY A 271 -22.60 -4.20 -20.16
N GLY A 272 -21.53 -3.99 -19.36
CA GLY A 272 -21.48 -4.46 -17.97
C GLY A 272 -22.55 -3.83 -17.07
N TYR A 273 -22.85 -2.56 -17.26
CA TYR A 273 -23.97 -1.89 -16.59
C TYR A 273 -25.32 -2.50 -16.99
N GLN A 274 -25.51 -2.74 -18.30
CA GLN A 274 -26.72 -3.39 -18.82
C GLN A 274 -26.91 -4.81 -18.24
N MET A 275 -25.82 -5.59 -18.13
CA MET A 275 -25.85 -6.92 -17.51
C MET A 275 -26.31 -6.89 -16.05
N LEU A 276 -25.97 -5.86 -15.29
CA LEU A 276 -26.39 -5.71 -13.89
C LEU A 276 -27.89 -5.45 -13.73
N GLY A 277 -28.60 -5.05 -14.81
CA GLY A 277 -30.02 -4.79 -14.83
C GLY A 277 -30.88 -6.02 -14.60
N ARG A 278 -32.20 -5.84 -14.62
CA ARG A 278 -33.19 -6.91 -14.47
C ARG A 278 -33.39 -7.71 -15.75
N GLU A 279 -33.37 -7.04 -16.89
CA GLU A 279 -33.69 -7.62 -18.19
C GLU A 279 -32.94 -6.90 -19.31
N ILE A 280 -32.53 -7.68 -20.32
CA ILE A 280 -32.02 -7.15 -21.58
C ILE A 280 -32.93 -7.70 -22.67
N ALA A 281 -33.74 -6.81 -23.31
CA ALA A 281 -34.64 -7.14 -24.39
C ALA A 281 -33.97 -6.78 -25.74
N ASP A 282 -33.99 -7.73 -26.66
CA ASP A 282 -33.53 -7.58 -28.05
C ASP A 282 -34.66 -7.97 -29.00
N PRO A 283 -35.70 -7.12 -29.13
CA PRO A 283 -36.86 -7.47 -29.94
C PRO A 283 -36.55 -7.63 -31.43
N ASP A 284 -35.51 -6.97 -31.91
CA ASP A 284 -35.11 -6.96 -33.32
C ASP A 284 -34.00 -7.96 -33.66
N GLY A 285 -33.46 -8.68 -32.64
CA GLY A 285 -32.41 -9.67 -32.84
C GLY A 285 -31.06 -9.08 -33.24
N ILE A 286 -30.68 -7.95 -32.66
CA ILE A 286 -29.43 -7.23 -32.98
C ILE A 286 -28.21 -8.05 -32.55
N GLU A 287 -28.29 -8.73 -31.40
CA GLU A 287 -27.20 -9.56 -30.87
C GLU A 287 -27.48 -11.07 -30.98
N GLY A 288 -28.58 -11.48 -31.61
CA GLY A 288 -28.90 -12.89 -31.78
C GLY A 288 -30.34 -13.16 -32.16
N VAL A 289 -30.96 -14.15 -31.51
CA VAL A 289 -32.38 -14.45 -31.74
C VAL A 289 -33.23 -13.42 -31.02
N PRO A 290 -34.27 -12.84 -31.71
CA PRO A 290 -35.18 -11.89 -31.07
C PRO A 290 -35.78 -12.43 -29.78
N GLY A 291 -35.80 -11.63 -28.73
CA GLY A 291 -36.33 -12.04 -27.44
C GLY A 291 -35.84 -11.18 -26.28
N SER A 292 -35.94 -11.69 -25.06
CA SER A 292 -35.35 -11.06 -23.88
C SER A 292 -34.64 -12.08 -23.00
N VAL A 293 -33.64 -11.62 -22.27
CA VAL A 293 -32.91 -12.44 -21.30
C VAL A 293 -32.92 -11.75 -19.94
N PRO A 294 -33.08 -12.48 -18.83
CA PRO A 294 -32.93 -11.89 -17.50
C PRO A 294 -31.50 -11.40 -17.31
N GLY A 295 -31.32 -10.17 -16.79
CA GLY A 295 -30.05 -9.66 -16.33
C GLY A 295 -29.63 -10.26 -14.99
N LEU A 296 -28.55 -9.73 -14.39
CA LEU A 296 -28.06 -10.19 -13.08
C LEU A 296 -28.93 -9.72 -11.91
N GLY A 297 -29.82 -8.73 -12.13
CA GLY A 297 -30.86 -8.31 -11.18
C GLY A 297 -30.35 -7.45 -10.02
N HIS A 298 -29.15 -6.88 -10.11
CA HIS A 298 -28.58 -6.04 -9.07
C HIS A 298 -28.95 -4.57 -9.21
N LEU A 299 -29.37 -4.13 -10.40
CA LEU A 299 -29.88 -2.80 -10.67
C LEU A 299 -31.33 -2.84 -11.13
N ASN A 300 -32.14 -1.84 -10.71
CA ASN A 300 -33.54 -1.71 -11.14
C ASN A 300 -33.63 -1.01 -12.50
N VAL A 301 -32.98 -1.58 -13.51
CA VAL A 301 -32.99 -1.08 -14.88
C VAL A 301 -33.33 -2.20 -15.85
N THR A 302 -33.96 -1.84 -16.98
CA THR A 302 -34.23 -2.73 -18.12
C THR A 302 -33.61 -2.10 -19.36
N THR A 303 -32.84 -2.87 -20.10
CA THR A 303 -32.26 -2.45 -21.38
C THR A 303 -33.11 -2.96 -22.53
N VAL A 304 -33.41 -2.10 -23.49
CA VAL A 304 -34.07 -2.47 -24.74
C VAL A 304 -33.16 -2.12 -25.90
N MET A 305 -32.59 -3.13 -26.55
CA MET A 305 -31.72 -2.96 -27.71
C MET A 305 -32.47 -2.32 -28.88
N LYS A 306 -31.82 -1.38 -29.56
CA LYS A 306 -32.39 -0.66 -30.72
C LYS A 306 -31.42 -0.72 -31.90
N PRO A 307 -31.90 -0.89 -33.14
CA PRO A 307 -31.05 -0.94 -34.33
C PRO A 307 -30.23 0.32 -34.57
N GLN A 308 -30.75 1.47 -34.09
CA GLN A 308 -30.12 2.76 -34.26
C GLN A 308 -29.30 3.11 -33.02
N LYS A 309 -28.02 3.34 -33.22
CA LYS A 309 -27.11 3.80 -32.18
C LYS A 309 -27.44 5.23 -31.79
N ARG A 310 -27.65 5.46 -30.49
CA ARG A 310 -27.77 6.84 -29.97
C ARG A 310 -26.38 7.43 -29.86
N LEU A 311 -26.18 8.60 -30.44
CA LEU A 311 -24.97 9.40 -30.30
C LEU A 311 -25.40 10.82 -29.97
N ALA A 312 -25.12 11.27 -28.76
CA ALA A 312 -25.47 12.62 -28.30
C ALA A 312 -24.37 13.15 -27.35
N LEU A 313 -24.11 14.45 -27.45
CA LEU A 313 -23.39 15.15 -26.40
C LEU A 313 -24.35 15.33 -25.22
N THR A 314 -23.90 14.96 -24.03
CA THR A 314 -24.72 14.94 -22.82
C THR A 314 -24.04 15.71 -21.70
N GLU A 315 -24.79 16.58 -21.05
CA GLU A 315 -24.41 17.24 -19.82
C GLU A 315 -25.10 16.52 -18.65
N ALA A 316 -24.36 16.24 -17.62
CA ALA A 316 -24.87 15.57 -16.42
C ALA A 316 -24.26 16.21 -15.17
N ARG A 317 -24.84 15.88 -14.02
CA ARG A 317 -24.32 16.30 -12.72
C ARG A 317 -24.12 15.09 -11.85
N GLU A 318 -22.93 14.95 -11.31
CA GLU A 318 -22.63 13.94 -10.31
C GLU A 318 -23.38 14.30 -9.02
N LEU A 319 -24.06 13.30 -8.41
CA LEU A 319 -25.05 13.56 -7.34
C LEU A 319 -24.43 13.80 -5.96
N GLU A 320 -23.31 13.19 -5.64
CA GLU A 320 -22.70 13.27 -4.31
C GLU A 320 -21.92 14.58 -4.11
N ARG A 321 -21.11 14.95 -5.09
CA ARG A 321 -20.24 16.13 -5.06
C ARG A 321 -20.81 17.32 -5.80
N GLY A 322 -21.87 17.10 -6.59
CA GLY A 322 -22.52 18.12 -7.39
C GLY A 322 -21.69 18.62 -8.57
N ALA A 323 -20.65 17.87 -8.96
CA ALA A 323 -19.79 18.25 -10.08
C ALA A 323 -20.53 18.17 -11.41
N GLU A 324 -20.36 19.19 -12.26
CA GLU A 324 -20.85 19.14 -13.65
C GLU A 324 -19.92 18.28 -14.49
N VAL A 325 -20.49 17.35 -15.24
CA VAL A 325 -19.79 16.46 -16.16
C VAL A 325 -20.35 16.57 -17.55
N GLN A 326 -19.49 16.53 -18.55
CA GLN A 326 -19.83 16.57 -19.96
C GLN A 326 -19.26 15.37 -20.67
N GLY A 327 -20.03 14.72 -21.53
CA GLY A 327 -19.59 13.51 -22.21
C GLY A 327 -20.48 13.16 -23.39
N TYR A 328 -20.23 11.98 -23.96
CA TYR A 328 -20.99 11.44 -25.07
C TYR A 328 -21.86 10.27 -24.58
N GLU A 329 -23.12 10.27 -24.98
CA GLU A 329 -24.01 9.11 -24.86
C GLU A 329 -23.90 8.29 -26.14
N ILE A 330 -23.34 7.06 -26.04
CA ILE A 330 -23.12 6.19 -27.19
C ILE A 330 -23.50 4.76 -26.83
N HIS A 331 -24.69 4.31 -27.22
CA HIS A 331 -25.16 2.95 -26.95
C HIS A 331 -26.27 2.52 -27.92
N LEU A 332 -26.56 1.21 -27.91
CA LEU A 332 -27.64 0.57 -28.66
C LEU A 332 -28.88 0.26 -27.82
N GLY A 333 -28.81 0.37 -26.52
CA GLY A 333 -29.86 0.02 -25.59
C GLY A 333 -29.84 0.82 -24.31
#